data_aa10adaf9cc51a6fba0d7c253d9fd15f
#
_entry.id   aa10adaf9cc51a6fba0d7c253d9fd15f
#
_cell.length_a   1.000
_cell.length_b   1.000
_cell.length_c   1.000
_cell.angle_alpha   90.00
_cell.angle_beta   90.00
_cell.angle_gamma   90.00
#
_symmetry.space_group_name_H-M   'P 1'
#
loop_
_entity.id
_entity.type
_entity.pdbx_description
1 polymer ?
#
loop_
_entity_poly.entity_id
_entity_poly.type
_entity_poly.pdbx_seq_one_letter_code
_entity_poly.pdbx_strand_id
1 'polypeptide(L)'
;GRVDVLFNNAATDDETGCDTIATITQNVIDDTFAVNVRGSLLMTREFIKHRGDYGRIINISTDASQIFAGQITYGASKATLEALTRSIALEVAPYGITVNCVSPGPTQTGWIDDEFEKVVVPLIPMGKLIQPEDIAETVLFLASEQARMITGQVIKVSGGKAL
;
A
#
# COMPACT_ATOMS: atom_id res chain seq x y z
N GLY A 1 -15.44 -20.16 -6.60
CA GLY A 1 -15.64 -20.00 -5.16
C GLY A 1 -15.86 -18.53 -4.80
N ARG A 2 -16.30 -18.26 -3.59
CA ARG A 2 -16.47 -16.92 -3.03
C ARG A 2 -15.14 -16.42 -2.47
N VAL A 3 -14.86 -15.12 -2.62
CA VAL A 3 -13.72 -14.44 -2.01
C VAL A 3 -14.26 -13.29 -1.16
N ASP A 4 -13.87 -13.25 0.11
CA ASP A 4 -14.37 -12.26 1.08
C ASP A 4 -13.37 -11.14 1.37
N VAL A 5 -12.07 -11.41 1.24
CA VAL A 5 -11.01 -10.43 1.46
C VAL A 5 -10.01 -10.47 0.30
N LEU A 6 -9.70 -9.31 -0.24
CA LEU A 6 -8.60 -9.10 -1.19
C LEU A 6 -7.52 -8.25 -0.54
N PHE A 7 -6.30 -8.73 -0.60
CA PHE A 7 -5.15 -8.02 -0.10
C PHE A 7 -4.16 -7.77 -1.25
N ASN A 8 -4.10 -6.53 -1.74
CA ASN A 8 -3.20 -6.11 -2.80
C ASN A 8 -1.86 -5.68 -2.17
N ASN A 9 -1.01 -6.65 -1.90
CA ASN A 9 0.31 -6.47 -1.29
C ASN A 9 1.45 -6.54 -2.30
N ALA A 10 1.32 -7.37 -3.34
CA ALA A 10 2.38 -7.54 -4.34
C ALA A 10 2.80 -6.20 -4.94
N ALA A 11 4.09 -5.97 -4.97
CA ALA A 11 4.68 -4.76 -5.53
C ALA A 11 6.05 -5.05 -6.10
N THR A 12 6.49 -4.20 -7.01
CA THR A 12 7.86 -4.12 -7.50
C THR A 12 8.31 -2.66 -7.53
N ASP A 13 9.59 -2.46 -7.44
CA ASP A 13 10.30 -1.21 -7.68
C ASP A 13 11.47 -1.47 -8.64
N ASP A 14 12.27 -0.46 -8.96
CA ASP A 14 13.53 -0.68 -9.66
C ASP A 14 14.48 -1.50 -8.80
N GLU A 15 15.12 -2.52 -9.37
CA GLU A 15 16.11 -3.38 -8.68
C GLU A 15 17.27 -2.58 -8.07
N THR A 16 17.59 -1.41 -8.64
CA THR A 16 18.62 -0.50 -8.09
C THR A 16 18.10 0.30 -6.90
N GLY A 17 16.77 0.31 -6.68
CA GLY A 17 16.13 1.11 -5.65
C GLY A 17 16.30 2.62 -5.82
N CYS A 18 16.75 3.08 -6.99
CA CYS A 18 17.07 4.48 -7.24
C CYS A 18 16.73 4.88 -8.68
N ASP A 19 15.49 5.30 -8.92
CA ASP A 19 15.06 5.91 -10.18
C ASP A 19 14.85 7.43 -10.02
N THR A 20 15.75 8.21 -10.60
CA THR A 20 15.62 9.67 -10.68
C THR A 20 15.01 10.07 -12.02
N ILE A 21 14.54 11.32 -12.13
CA ILE A 21 14.03 11.82 -13.42
C ILE A 21 15.07 11.78 -14.53
N ALA A 22 16.36 11.78 -14.19
CA ALA A 22 17.45 11.73 -15.15
C ALA A 22 17.84 10.30 -15.56
N THR A 23 17.52 9.29 -14.75
CA THR A 23 17.96 7.90 -14.95
C THR A 23 16.83 6.94 -15.24
N ILE A 24 15.57 7.36 -15.00
CA ILE A 24 14.38 6.54 -15.20
C ILE A 24 14.30 6.00 -16.63
N THR A 25 13.99 4.74 -16.78
CA THR A 25 13.81 4.07 -18.08
C THR A 25 12.35 3.74 -18.33
N GLN A 26 11.99 3.57 -19.59
CA GLN A 26 10.64 3.13 -19.96
C GLN A 26 10.30 1.78 -19.32
N ASN A 27 11.22 0.83 -19.29
CA ASN A 27 10.97 -0.49 -18.72
C ASN A 27 10.63 -0.40 -17.22
N VAL A 28 11.36 0.41 -16.44
CA VAL A 28 11.08 0.63 -15.02
C VAL A 28 9.67 1.21 -14.83
N ILE A 29 9.28 2.19 -15.66
CA ILE A 29 7.93 2.76 -15.61
C ILE A 29 6.89 1.68 -15.92
N ASP A 30 7.05 0.96 -17.04
CA ASP A 30 6.06 -0.01 -17.52
C ASP A 30 5.90 -1.17 -16.53
N ASP A 31 6.99 -1.73 -16.02
CA ASP A 31 6.97 -2.87 -15.09
C ASP A 31 6.40 -2.48 -13.73
N THR A 32 6.83 -1.35 -13.18
CA THR A 32 6.32 -0.87 -11.88
C THR A 32 4.82 -0.61 -11.94
N PHE A 33 4.34 0.11 -12.94
CA PHE A 33 2.90 0.36 -13.10
C PHE A 33 2.13 -0.89 -13.49
N ALA A 34 2.72 -1.82 -14.24
CA ALA A 34 2.08 -3.09 -14.57
C ALA A 34 1.79 -3.93 -13.32
N VAL A 35 2.75 -4.04 -12.41
CA VAL A 35 2.56 -4.80 -11.17
C VAL A 35 1.74 -4.01 -10.16
N ASN A 36 2.20 -2.82 -9.77
CA ASN A 36 1.66 -2.11 -8.62
C ASN A 36 0.26 -1.54 -8.88
N VAL A 37 -0.04 -1.10 -10.10
CA VAL A 37 -1.29 -0.43 -10.43
C VAL A 37 -2.22 -1.35 -11.22
N ARG A 38 -1.80 -1.77 -12.42
CA ARG A 38 -2.65 -2.62 -13.28
C ARG A 38 -2.99 -3.94 -12.62
N GLY A 39 -2.01 -4.59 -11.96
CA GLY A 39 -2.22 -5.83 -11.21
C GLY A 39 -3.30 -5.67 -10.14
N SER A 40 -3.17 -4.64 -9.29
CA SER A 40 -4.14 -4.35 -8.23
C SER A 40 -5.54 -4.07 -8.76
N LEU A 41 -5.66 -3.30 -9.86
CA LEU A 41 -6.94 -3.03 -10.52
C LEU A 41 -7.59 -4.30 -11.08
N LEU A 42 -6.80 -5.16 -11.74
CA LEU A 42 -7.31 -6.41 -12.30
C LEU A 42 -7.77 -7.37 -11.21
N MET A 43 -7.02 -7.50 -10.12
CA MET A 43 -7.40 -8.32 -8.96
C MET A 43 -8.68 -7.78 -8.30
N THR A 44 -8.79 -6.46 -8.14
CA THR A 44 -10.00 -5.81 -7.62
C THR A 44 -11.20 -6.09 -8.53
N ARG A 45 -11.05 -5.96 -9.84
CA ARG A 45 -12.10 -6.28 -10.81
C ARG A 45 -12.57 -7.74 -10.69
N GLU A 46 -11.64 -8.68 -10.58
CA GLU A 46 -11.99 -10.10 -10.44
C GLU A 46 -12.62 -10.37 -9.06
N PHE A 47 -12.15 -9.73 -8.00
CA PHE A 47 -12.77 -9.80 -6.68
C PHE A 47 -14.26 -9.41 -6.74
N ILE A 48 -14.58 -8.29 -7.39
CA ILE A 48 -15.97 -7.82 -7.54
C ILE A 48 -16.86 -8.85 -8.25
N LYS A 49 -16.33 -9.57 -9.24
CA LYS A 49 -17.08 -10.62 -9.96
C LYS A 49 -17.37 -11.86 -9.09
N HIS A 50 -16.53 -12.14 -8.11
CA HIS A 50 -16.61 -13.36 -7.29
C HIS A 50 -17.01 -13.09 -5.83
N ARG A 51 -17.43 -11.85 -5.53
CA ARG A 51 -17.83 -11.44 -4.18
C ARG A 51 -19.13 -12.11 -3.72
N GLY A 52 -19.29 -12.20 -2.39
CA GLY A 52 -20.59 -12.39 -1.72
C GLY A 52 -21.22 -11.05 -1.33
N ASP A 53 -22.03 -11.09 -0.25
CA ASP A 53 -22.67 -9.91 0.34
C ASP A 53 -21.75 -9.16 1.33
N TYR A 54 -20.51 -9.61 1.48
CA TYR A 54 -19.48 -9.06 2.32
C TYR A 54 -18.19 -8.97 1.52
N GLY A 55 -17.43 -7.88 1.71
CA GLY A 55 -16.14 -7.76 1.06
C GLY A 55 -15.23 -6.73 1.73
N ARG A 56 -13.94 -7.05 1.74
CA ARG A 56 -12.87 -6.13 2.21
C ARG A 56 -11.74 -6.13 1.19
N ILE A 57 -11.37 -4.95 0.75
CA ILE A 57 -10.21 -4.75 -0.13
C ILE A 57 -9.21 -3.86 0.62
N ILE A 58 -8.00 -4.35 0.79
CA ILE A 58 -6.93 -3.63 1.45
C ILE A 58 -5.75 -3.50 0.47
N ASN A 59 -5.40 -2.27 0.12
CA ASN A 59 -4.25 -1.94 -0.70
C ASN A 59 -3.06 -1.58 0.18
N ILE A 60 -1.83 -1.94 -0.22
CA ILE A 60 -0.61 -1.54 0.47
C ILE A 60 0.10 -0.45 -0.33
N SER A 61 0.17 0.75 0.26
CA SER A 61 0.94 1.89 -0.23
C SER A 61 2.30 1.99 0.48
N THR A 62 2.77 3.18 0.71
CA THR A 62 3.98 3.53 1.48
C THR A 62 3.81 4.92 2.08
N ASP A 63 4.47 5.20 3.20
CA ASP A 63 4.49 6.54 3.80
C ASP A 63 5.15 7.59 2.88
N ALA A 64 5.97 7.11 1.96
CA ALA A 64 6.68 7.92 0.98
C ALA A 64 5.88 8.18 -0.32
N SER A 65 4.61 7.75 -0.40
CA SER A 65 3.76 7.98 -1.58
C SER A 65 3.56 9.47 -1.94
N GLN A 66 3.81 10.37 -1.01
CA GLN A 66 3.66 11.81 -1.20
C GLN A 66 4.94 12.49 -1.72
N ILE A 67 6.12 12.00 -1.36
CA ILE A 67 7.43 12.54 -1.78
C ILE A 67 8.41 11.38 -1.86
N PHE A 68 8.85 11.03 -3.06
CA PHE A 68 9.75 9.90 -3.27
C PHE A 68 10.91 10.25 -4.22
N ALA A 69 11.74 11.19 -3.80
CA ALA A 69 12.97 11.49 -4.53
C ALA A 69 13.88 10.26 -4.55
N GLY A 70 14.34 9.87 -5.74
CA GLY A 70 15.18 8.69 -5.94
C GLY A 70 14.41 7.37 -6.21
N GLN A 71 13.09 7.36 -6.03
CA GLN A 71 12.22 6.23 -6.40
C GLN A 71 10.89 6.75 -6.97
N ILE A 72 10.98 7.56 -8.02
CA ILE A 72 9.86 8.35 -8.55
C ILE A 72 8.73 7.43 -9.02
N THR A 73 9.06 6.37 -9.74
CA THR A 73 8.06 5.45 -10.32
C THR A 73 7.33 4.67 -9.24
N TYR A 74 8.07 4.15 -8.27
CA TYR A 74 7.50 3.43 -7.13
C TYR A 74 6.55 4.34 -6.34
N GLY A 75 7.02 5.52 -5.93
CA GLY A 75 6.20 6.48 -5.19
C GLY A 75 4.93 6.88 -5.95
N ALA A 76 5.06 7.19 -7.25
CA ALA A 76 3.93 7.53 -8.10
C ALA A 76 2.92 6.38 -8.21
N SER A 77 3.39 5.13 -8.36
CA SER A 77 2.53 3.95 -8.42
C SER A 77 1.75 3.75 -7.11
N LYS A 78 2.40 3.97 -5.97
CA LYS A 78 1.76 3.85 -4.65
C LYS A 78 0.79 5.01 -4.37
N ALA A 79 1.11 6.24 -4.77
CA ALA A 79 0.18 7.37 -4.73
C ALA A 79 -1.08 7.10 -5.59
N THR A 80 -0.90 6.44 -6.74
CA THR A 80 -2.01 6.01 -7.59
C THR A 80 -2.93 5.04 -6.85
N LEU A 81 -2.40 4.07 -6.10
CA LEU A 81 -3.22 3.15 -5.29
C LEU A 81 -4.05 3.89 -4.23
N GLU A 82 -3.50 4.93 -3.60
CA GLU A 82 -4.24 5.75 -2.65
C GLU A 82 -5.40 6.51 -3.30
N ALA A 83 -5.18 7.05 -4.50
CA ALA A 83 -6.24 7.70 -5.27
C ALA A 83 -7.33 6.70 -5.70
N LEU A 84 -6.92 5.54 -6.22
CA LEU A 84 -7.84 4.46 -6.62
C LEU A 84 -8.64 3.92 -5.43
N THR A 85 -8.04 3.80 -4.24
CA THR A 85 -8.72 3.37 -3.02
C THR A 85 -9.96 4.22 -2.76
N ARG A 86 -9.85 5.54 -2.84
CA ARG A 86 -10.97 6.46 -2.61
C ARG A 86 -12.07 6.33 -3.67
N SER A 87 -11.67 6.24 -4.93
CA SER A 87 -12.63 6.14 -6.05
C SER A 87 -13.38 4.81 -6.04
N ILE A 88 -12.64 3.69 -5.89
CA ILE A 88 -13.24 2.35 -5.87
C ILE A 88 -14.14 2.18 -4.64
N ALA A 89 -13.76 2.74 -3.48
CA ALA A 89 -14.57 2.69 -2.27
C ALA A 89 -15.99 3.21 -2.49
N LEU A 90 -16.13 4.31 -3.21
CA LEU A 90 -17.45 4.89 -3.53
C LEU A 90 -18.26 4.00 -4.48
N GLU A 91 -17.61 3.40 -5.48
CA GLU A 91 -18.28 2.54 -6.46
C GLU A 91 -18.80 1.24 -5.84
N VAL A 92 -18.06 0.67 -4.88
CA VAL A 92 -18.39 -0.65 -4.33
C VAL A 92 -19.12 -0.61 -2.99
N ALA A 93 -19.26 0.56 -2.36
CA ALA A 93 -19.98 0.74 -1.11
C ALA A 93 -21.42 0.20 -1.15
N PRO A 94 -22.22 0.36 -2.24
CA PRO A 94 -23.56 -0.21 -2.32
C PRO A 94 -23.61 -1.74 -2.25
N TYR A 95 -22.49 -2.42 -2.43
CA TYR A 95 -22.36 -3.88 -2.32
C TYR A 95 -21.90 -4.35 -0.93
N GLY A 96 -21.82 -3.46 0.07
CA GLY A 96 -21.30 -3.80 1.41
C GLY A 96 -19.79 -4.04 1.45
N ILE A 97 -19.06 -3.56 0.45
CA ILE A 97 -17.60 -3.74 0.33
C ILE A 97 -16.90 -2.46 0.81
N THR A 98 -15.89 -2.62 1.67
CA THR A 98 -14.99 -1.54 2.03
C THR A 98 -13.67 -1.64 1.28
N VAL A 99 -13.09 -0.51 0.92
CA VAL A 99 -11.77 -0.42 0.28
C VAL A 99 -10.93 0.57 1.06
N ASN A 100 -9.83 0.11 1.64
CA ASN A 100 -8.92 0.94 2.40
C ASN A 100 -7.47 0.71 1.94
N CYS A 101 -6.62 1.63 2.29
CA CYS A 101 -5.19 1.56 2.03
C CYS A 101 -4.41 1.63 3.34
N VAL A 102 -3.42 0.76 3.50
CA VAL A 102 -2.44 0.86 4.58
C VAL A 102 -1.15 1.41 3.97
N SER A 103 -0.58 2.40 4.63
CA SER A 103 0.63 3.12 4.20
C SER A 103 1.73 2.92 5.24
N PRO A 104 2.57 1.86 5.08
CA PRO A 104 3.66 1.57 5.99
C PRO A 104 4.75 2.63 5.96
N GLY A 105 5.37 2.87 7.11
CA GLY A 105 6.69 3.48 7.20
C GLY A 105 7.81 2.47 7.00
N PRO A 106 9.06 2.82 7.34
CA PRO A 106 10.20 1.92 7.27
C PRO A 106 9.96 0.67 8.12
N THR A 107 9.70 -0.44 7.44
CA THR A 107 9.32 -1.72 8.07
C THR A 107 10.46 -2.71 7.96
N GLN A 108 10.81 -3.36 9.07
CA GLN A 108 11.87 -4.37 9.13
C GLN A 108 11.43 -5.67 8.47
N THR A 109 11.64 -5.78 7.17
CA THR A 109 11.38 -6.99 6.38
C THR A 109 12.65 -7.68 5.89
N GLY A 110 13.80 -7.36 6.51
CA GLY A 110 15.09 -7.96 6.21
C GLY A 110 15.98 -7.14 5.26
N TRP A 111 15.49 -6.01 4.73
CA TRP A 111 16.28 -5.12 3.87
C TRP A 111 16.94 -3.96 4.63
N ILE A 112 16.53 -3.70 5.87
CA ILE A 112 17.12 -2.67 6.74
C ILE A 112 18.23 -3.31 7.55
N ASP A 113 19.47 -2.98 7.23
CA ASP A 113 20.63 -3.38 8.01
C ASP A 113 20.89 -2.42 9.19
N ASP A 114 21.84 -2.77 10.06
CA ASP A 114 22.17 -2.02 11.28
C ASP A 114 22.64 -0.57 10.98
N GLU A 115 23.27 -0.32 9.83
CA GLU A 115 23.75 1.00 9.46
C GLU A 115 22.58 1.87 8.96
N PHE A 116 21.72 1.30 8.14
CA PHE A 116 20.54 2.01 7.66
C PHE A 116 19.53 2.26 8.79
N GLU A 117 19.40 1.32 9.74
CA GLU A 117 18.57 1.50 10.94
C GLU A 117 18.98 2.74 11.74
N LYS A 118 20.28 2.95 11.97
CA LYS A 118 20.81 4.14 12.67
C LYS A 118 20.43 5.45 11.98
N VAL A 119 20.24 5.44 10.68
CA VAL A 119 19.81 6.62 9.89
C VAL A 119 18.31 6.81 9.93
N VAL A 120 17.56 5.73 9.87
CA VAL A 120 16.09 5.77 9.70
C VAL A 120 15.36 5.96 11.03
N VAL A 121 15.77 5.28 12.08
CA VAL A 121 15.10 5.34 13.41
C VAL A 121 14.98 6.78 13.95
N PRO A 122 16.01 7.64 13.88
CA PRO A 122 15.89 9.04 14.32
C PRO A 122 14.83 9.86 13.56
N LEU A 123 14.40 9.40 12.38
CA LEU A 123 13.36 10.06 11.57
C LEU A 123 11.94 9.59 11.94
N ILE A 124 11.83 8.59 12.80
CA ILE A 124 10.55 8.04 13.24
C ILE A 124 10.24 8.61 14.63
N PRO A 125 9.20 9.45 14.80
CA PRO A 125 8.87 10.06 16.11
C PRO A 125 8.69 9.06 17.26
N MET A 126 8.17 7.84 16.97
CA MET A 126 8.04 6.78 17.97
C MET A 126 9.37 6.09 18.32
N GLY A 127 10.49 6.45 17.66
CA GLY A 127 11.84 6.01 18.00
C GLY A 127 12.17 4.56 17.74
N LYS A 128 11.42 3.87 16.90
CA LYS A 128 11.66 2.45 16.54
C LYS A 128 11.16 2.14 15.13
N LEU A 129 11.77 1.13 14.50
CA LEU A 129 11.28 0.60 13.22
C LEU A 129 9.89 -0.01 13.40
N ILE A 130 9.09 0.12 12.34
CA ILE A 130 7.84 -0.59 12.21
C ILE A 130 8.15 -2.09 12.00
N GLN A 131 7.42 -2.96 12.68
CA GLN A 131 7.53 -4.40 12.46
C GLN A 131 6.43 -4.88 11.52
N PRO A 132 6.62 -5.99 10.80
CA PRO A 132 5.58 -6.56 9.95
C PRO A 132 4.26 -6.80 10.69
N GLU A 133 4.33 -7.14 11.97
CA GLU A 133 3.19 -7.35 12.85
C GLU A 133 2.36 -6.09 13.05
N ASP A 134 2.99 -4.90 13.15
CA ASP A 134 2.29 -3.62 13.26
C ASP A 134 1.40 -3.35 12.03
N ILE A 135 1.89 -3.74 10.85
CA ILE A 135 1.12 -3.65 9.61
C ILE A 135 0.01 -4.71 9.59
N ALA A 136 0.34 -5.96 9.95
CA ALA A 136 -0.60 -7.08 9.92
C ALA A 136 -1.79 -6.84 10.85
N GLU A 137 -1.59 -6.30 12.05
CA GLU A 137 -2.67 -5.95 12.99
C GLU A 137 -3.62 -4.90 12.40
N THR A 138 -3.08 -3.89 11.72
CA THR A 138 -3.90 -2.87 11.04
C THR A 138 -4.71 -3.50 9.90
N VAL A 139 -4.11 -4.36 9.10
CA VAL A 139 -4.78 -5.09 8.01
C VAL A 139 -5.86 -6.00 8.57
N LEU A 140 -5.58 -6.74 9.64
CA LEU A 140 -6.54 -7.62 10.30
C LEU A 140 -7.76 -6.84 10.83
N PHE A 141 -7.53 -5.69 11.44
CA PHE A 141 -8.60 -4.80 11.87
C PHE A 141 -9.45 -4.35 10.69
N LEU A 142 -8.84 -3.86 9.59
CA LEU A 142 -9.57 -3.40 8.41
C LEU A 142 -10.32 -4.53 7.69
N ALA A 143 -9.83 -5.76 7.78
CA ALA A 143 -10.50 -6.94 7.24
C ALA A 143 -11.68 -7.42 8.09
N SER A 144 -11.79 -6.95 9.34
CA SER A 144 -12.78 -7.42 10.30
C SER A 144 -14.13 -6.70 10.17
N GLU A 145 -15.14 -7.23 10.87
CA GLU A 145 -16.47 -6.60 10.97
C GLU A 145 -16.45 -5.29 11.78
N GLN A 146 -15.48 -5.12 12.68
CA GLN A 146 -15.32 -3.89 13.46
C GLN A 146 -15.05 -2.67 12.56
N ALA A 147 -14.40 -2.89 11.40
CA ALA A 147 -14.10 -1.84 10.43
C ALA A 147 -15.19 -1.66 9.34
N ARG A 148 -16.38 -2.24 9.48
CA ARG A 148 -17.43 -2.25 8.44
C ARG A 148 -17.86 -0.89 7.91
N MET A 149 -17.66 0.18 8.67
CA MET A 149 -17.99 1.55 8.30
C MET A 149 -16.76 2.38 7.91
N ILE A 150 -15.57 1.76 7.85
CA ILE A 150 -14.33 2.42 7.44
C ILE A 150 -14.07 2.07 5.97
N THR A 151 -14.15 3.06 5.10
CA THR A 151 -13.89 2.88 3.65
C THR A 151 -13.29 4.15 3.05
N GLY A 152 -12.50 4.00 1.99
CA GLY A 152 -11.83 5.11 1.29
C GLY A 152 -10.67 5.73 2.08
N GLN A 153 -10.21 5.09 3.16
CA GLN A 153 -9.19 5.66 4.03
C GLN A 153 -7.78 5.22 3.64
N VAL A 154 -6.80 6.10 3.87
CA VAL A 154 -5.38 5.79 3.86
C VAL A 154 -4.88 5.87 5.30
N ILE A 155 -4.54 4.72 5.87
CA ILE A 155 -4.10 4.61 7.26
C ILE A 155 -2.58 4.47 7.28
N LYS A 156 -1.91 5.46 7.85
CA LYS A 156 -0.45 5.46 8.00
C LYS A 156 -0.04 4.65 9.21
N VAL A 157 0.81 3.66 9.00
CA VAL A 157 1.46 2.87 10.05
C VAL A 157 2.95 3.15 9.97
N SER A 158 3.34 4.34 10.42
CA SER A 158 4.68 4.90 10.19
C SER A 158 5.39 5.37 11.45
N GLY A 159 4.79 5.16 12.64
CA GLY A 159 5.33 5.70 13.88
C GLY A 159 5.40 7.23 13.92
N GLY A 160 4.59 7.91 13.09
CA GLY A 160 4.53 9.37 12.97
C GLY A 160 5.47 9.96 11.91
N LYS A 161 6.25 9.15 11.17
CA LYS A 161 7.25 9.64 10.20
C LYS A 161 6.62 10.43 9.04
N ALA A 162 5.40 10.11 8.64
CA ALA A 162 4.74 10.71 7.48
C ALA A 162 3.39 11.35 7.86
N LEU A 163 3.43 12.27 8.77
CA LEU A 163 2.29 13.12 9.14
C LEU A 163 2.21 14.36 8.28
#